data_e27bc12e69e0210b094f31d347791100
#
_entry.id   e27bc12e69e0210b094f31d347791100
#
_cell.length_a   1.000
_cell.length_b   1.000
_cell.length_c   1.000
_cell.angle_alpha   90.00
_cell.angle_beta   90.00
_cell.angle_gamma   90.00
#
_symmetry.space_group_name_H-M   'P 1'
#
loop_
_entity.id
_entity.type
_entity.pdbx_description
1 polymer ?
#
loop_
_entity_poly.entity_id
_entity_poly.type
_entity_poly.pdbx_seq_one_letter_code
_entity_poly.pdbx_strand_id
1 'polypeptide(L)'
;DVTDAHVFGAPDEKWGRRPIAFVESARSNLPSSADILRELSPHLAKIYLPREVYVTGRLPRTGIGKLDRTAIERRWEQRIDVESVTLHRIRIPFARPFATARGVINHRDSLIIEVRDREGRTGLGECVSFATDWYLPEILDDDERVIRDVLAPAAVHEVYLHPSEASASFASKRAAVRFPMARGAMEPALWDLYGKIAGKPFWKLIGGDAACKGRVPAGAVVGIGTSAETVEAVRRCIDAGYTRVKLKVSPGEAVRAAQAVRAAFPQLTITLDANQSFIEEDIRQLRALDECGAAWIEEPLDPKRAPMDGPSDVLARLARLQRLLKTPICLDESIVKPGDAARALRYPELRCYALKIAKFGGVQPSLEFAAAALERGCTVWMGGMYDTGISKRLHAAFETLPGIDMPGDVGATARYFPTEICDPAYEVAGGLVKLNPKGHRHGIGCDLDRAALKEVLVRSVTIKG
;
A
#
# COMPACT_ATOMS: atom_id res chain seq x y z
N ASP A 1 -35.72 9.62 -10.58
CA ASP A 1 -35.24 9.33 -9.21
C ASP A 1 -34.01 10.15 -8.83
N VAL A 2 -33.82 11.31 -9.42
CA VAL A 2 -32.91 12.36 -8.99
C VAL A 2 -33.55 13.08 -7.79
N THR A 3 -32.84 13.15 -6.67
CA THR A 3 -33.34 13.81 -5.45
C THR A 3 -32.84 15.24 -5.31
N ASP A 4 -31.66 15.52 -5.88
CA ASP A 4 -31.09 16.87 -5.89
C ASP A 4 -30.03 17.00 -6.99
N ALA A 5 -29.72 18.20 -7.43
CA ALA A 5 -28.69 18.46 -8.42
C ALA A 5 -28.07 19.84 -8.26
N HIS A 6 -26.78 19.94 -8.59
CA HIS A 6 -26.07 21.20 -8.74
C HIS A 6 -25.45 21.28 -10.14
N VAL A 7 -25.79 22.34 -10.88
CA VAL A 7 -25.25 22.62 -12.21
C VAL A 7 -24.48 23.93 -12.16
N PHE A 8 -23.25 23.90 -12.66
CA PHE A 8 -22.42 25.09 -12.76
C PHE A 8 -21.68 25.15 -14.10
N GLY A 9 -21.22 26.34 -14.48
CA GLY A 9 -20.45 26.49 -15.73
C GLY A 9 -18.95 26.31 -15.44
N ALA A 10 -18.34 25.27 -16.02
CA ALA A 10 -16.90 25.08 -15.99
C ALA A 10 -16.21 25.75 -17.20
N PRO A 11 -14.94 26.16 -17.09
CA PRO A 11 -14.17 26.71 -18.21
C PRO A 11 -14.16 25.78 -19.43
N ASP A 12 -14.30 26.34 -20.62
CA ASP A 12 -14.23 25.64 -21.90
C ASP A 12 -13.56 26.54 -22.94
N GLU A 13 -12.54 26.05 -23.62
CA GLU A 13 -11.76 26.84 -24.58
C GLU A 13 -12.60 27.36 -25.76
N LYS A 14 -13.56 26.59 -26.21
CA LYS A 14 -14.41 26.93 -27.37
C LYS A 14 -15.61 27.80 -27.02
N TRP A 15 -16.22 27.54 -25.83
CA TRP A 15 -17.52 28.13 -25.48
C TRP A 15 -17.43 29.09 -24.27
N GLY A 16 -16.20 29.35 -23.76
CA GLY A 16 -15.96 30.13 -22.57
C GLY A 16 -16.35 29.36 -21.28
N ARG A 17 -17.62 28.90 -21.22
CA ARG A 17 -18.08 28.03 -20.11
C ARG A 17 -19.07 27.00 -20.63
N ARG A 18 -19.02 25.78 -20.05
CA ARG A 18 -19.96 24.70 -20.34
C ARG A 18 -20.58 24.13 -19.06
N PRO A 19 -21.85 23.74 -19.06
CA PRO A 19 -22.50 23.20 -17.87
C PRO A 19 -21.90 21.84 -17.49
N ILE A 20 -21.62 21.68 -16.19
CA ILE A 20 -21.27 20.44 -15.52
C ILE A 20 -22.35 20.17 -14.48
N ALA A 21 -22.83 18.94 -14.37
CA ALA A 21 -23.90 18.56 -13.45
C ALA A 21 -23.40 17.53 -12.42
N PHE A 22 -23.68 17.80 -11.15
CA PHE A 22 -23.61 16.84 -10.06
C PHE A 22 -25.02 16.46 -9.66
N VAL A 23 -25.32 15.17 -9.63
CA VAL A 23 -26.66 14.64 -9.43
C VAL A 23 -26.69 13.68 -8.25
N GLU A 24 -27.60 13.93 -7.31
CA GLU A 24 -27.87 13.02 -6.18
C GLU A 24 -29.00 12.07 -6.57
N SER A 25 -28.81 10.77 -6.35
CA SER A 25 -29.82 9.75 -6.57
C SER A 25 -29.95 8.85 -5.34
N ALA A 26 -31.20 8.62 -4.91
CA ALA A 26 -31.48 7.74 -3.77
C ALA A 26 -31.50 6.24 -4.13
N ARG A 27 -31.31 5.87 -5.40
CA ARG A 27 -31.29 4.48 -5.84
C ARG A 27 -30.06 3.75 -5.32
N SER A 28 -30.22 2.51 -4.91
CA SER A 28 -29.09 1.61 -4.55
C SER A 28 -28.20 1.32 -5.76
N ASN A 29 -28.78 1.29 -6.97
CA ASN A 29 -28.07 1.24 -8.24
C ASN A 29 -28.16 2.61 -8.89
N LEU A 30 -27.10 3.40 -8.84
CA LEU A 30 -27.05 4.75 -9.40
C LEU A 30 -27.21 4.70 -10.92
N PRO A 31 -28.01 5.61 -11.52
CA PRO A 31 -28.08 5.73 -12.97
C PRO A 31 -26.71 6.12 -13.54
N SER A 32 -26.40 5.69 -14.75
CA SER A 32 -25.19 6.14 -15.41
C SER A 32 -25.30 7.59 -15.87
N SER A 33 -24.17 8.28 -16.02
CA SER A 33 -24.13 9.62 -16.64
C SER A 33 -24.77 9.64 -18.02
N ALA A 34 -24.60 8.56 -18.78
CA ALA A 34 -25.21 8.40 -20.13
C ALA A 34 -26.72 8.28 -20.06
N ASP A 35 -27.28 7.62 -19.04
CA ASP A 35 -28.75 7.52 -18.87
C ASP A 35 -29.34 8.88 -18.53
N ILE A 36 -28.71 9.65 -17.65
CA ILE A 36 -29.15 11.03 -17.33
C ILE A 36 -29.11 11.92 -18.58
N LEU A 37 -28.01 11.88 -19.34
CA LEU A 37 -27.89 12.67 -20.57
C LEU A 37 -28.90 12.25 -21.61
N ARG A 38 -29.22 10.98 -21.74
CA ARG A 38 -30.24 10.46 -22.66
C ARG A 38 -31.63 10.96 -22.28
N GLU A 39 -32.00 10.99 -21.00
CA GLU A 39 -33.25 11.55 -20.51
C GLU A 39 -33.34 13.06 -20.75
N LEU A 40 -32.28 13.81 -20.55
CA LEU A 40 -32.24 15.27 -20.70
C LEU A 40 -32.23 15.71 -22.16
N SER A 41 -31.67 14.92 -23.07
CA SER A 41 -31.48 15.27 -24.49
C SER A 41 -32.74 15.69 -25.26
N PRO A 42 -33.93 15.09 -25.05
CA PRO A 42 -35.17 15.54 -25.72
C PRO A 42 -35.71 16.87 -25.19
N HIS A 43 -35.29 17.28 -23.96
CA HIS A 43 -35.88 18.41 -23.26
C HIS A 43 -34.99 19.67 -23.23
N LEU A 44 -33.70 19.54 -23.59
CA LEU A 44 -32.74 20.62 -23.57
C LEU A 44 -32.05 20.81 -24.91
N ALA A 45 -31.88 22.07 -25.33
CA ALA A 45 -31.02 22.37 -26.48
C ALA A 45 -29.59 21.95 -26.19
N LYS A 46 -28.85 21.48 -27.20
CA LYS A 46 -27.50 20.90 -27.08
C LYS A 46 -26.51 21.79 -26.28
N ILE A 47 -26.68 23.11 -26.34
CA ILE A 47 -25.83 24.07 -25.60
C ILE A 47 -26.07 24.05 -24.07
N TYR A 48 -27.28 23.65 -23.64
CA TYR A 48 -27.66 23.56 -22.23
C TYR A 48 -27.47 22.16 -21.65
N LEU A 49 -27.16 21.16 -22.48
CA LEU A 49 -26.84 19.82 -21.99
C LEU A 49 -25.51 19.84 -21.23
N PRO A 50 -25.44 19.28 -20.02
CA PRO A 50 -24.20 19.12 -19.31
C PRO A 50 -23.18 18.37 -20.18
N ARG A 51 -21.92 18.85 -20.20
CA ARG A 51 -20.82 18.15 -20.84
C ARG A 51 -20.47 16.89 -20.09
N GLU A 52 -20.49 17.00 -18.76
CA GLU A 52 -20.15 15.96 -17.81
C GLU A 52 -21.27 15.88 -16.77
N VAL A 53 -21.61 14.66 -16.38
CA VAL A 53 -22.58 14.39 -15.30
C VAL A 53 -21.92 13.45 -14.30
N TYR A 54 -21.89 13.85 -13.04
CA TYR A 54 -21.37 13.05 -11.94
C TYR A 54 -22.55 12.63 -11.05
N VAL A 55 -22.79 11.33 -10.95
CA VAL A 55 -23.90 10.79 -10.15
C VAL A 55 -23.36 10.24 -8.83
N THR A 56 -23.98 10.62 -7.73
CA THR A 56 -23.59 10.21 -6.38
C THR A 56 -24.81 9.86 -5.53
N GLY A 57 -24.64 9.03 -4.50
CA GLY A 57 -25.70 8.76 -3.53
C GLY A 57 -26.02 9.96 -2.63
N ARG A 58 -25.05 10.88 -2.43
CA ARG A 58 -25.25 12.07 -1.61
C ARG A 58 -24.30 13.20 -2.03
N LEU A 59 -24.86 14.40 -2.19
CA LEU A 59 -24.09 15.62 -2.43
C LEU A 59 -23.66 16.27 -1.11
N PRO A 60 -22.52 16.98 -1.07
CA PRO A 60 -22.10 17.77 0.09
C PRO A 60 -23.15 18.79 0.52
N ARG A 61 -23.35 18.91 1.83
CA ARG A 61 -24.31 19.86 2.42
C ARG A 61 -23.66 20.69 3.51
N THR A 62 -24.09 21.92 3.66
CA THR A 62 -23.73 22.82 4.75
C THR A 62 -24.30 22.32 6.08
N GLY A 63 -23.84 22.84 7.20
CA GLY A 63 -24.33 22.48 8.54
C GLY A 63 -25.84 22.71 8.74
N ILE A 64 -26.49 23.54 7.88
CA ILE A 64 -27.94 23.79 7.89
C ILE A 64 -28.70 22.97 6.82
N GLY A 65 -28.05 21.96 6.22
CA GLY A 65 -28.67 20.99 5.29
C GLY A 65 -28.82 21.45 3.84
N LYS A 66 -28.41 22.67 3.46
CA LYS A 66 -28.40 23.13 2.06
C LYS A 66 -27.21 22.55 1.30
N LEU A 67 -27.33 22.40 -0.03
CA LEU A 67 -26.21 22.00 -0.86
C LEU A 67 -25.00 22.94 -0.65
N ASP A 68 -23.85 22.34 -0.38
CA ASP A 68 -22.58 23.07 -0.33
C ASP A 68 -21.99 23.13 -1.75
N ARG A 69 -22.42 24.17 -2.47
CA ARG A 69 -22.01 24.42 -3.87
C ARG A 69 -20.48 24.53 -4.00
N THR A 70 -19.85 25.23 -3.09
CA THR A 70 -18.39 25.42 -3.07
C THR A 70 -17.65 24.10 -2.91
N ALA A 71 -18.14 23.22 -2.02
CA ALA A 71 -17.53 21.90 -1.85
C ALA A 71 -17.76 21.01 -3.09
N ILE A 72 -18.91 21.13 -3.77
CA ILE A 72 -19.20 20.37 -5.01
C ILE A 72 -18.28 20.85 -6.15
N GLU A 73 -18.19 22.17 -6.37
CA GLU A 73 -17.34 22.74 -7.42
C GLU A 73 -15.85 22.42 -7.18
N ARG A 74 -15.39 22.49 -5.92
CA ARG A 74 -14.04 22.08 -5.54
C ARG A 74 -13.76 20.61 -5.86
N ARG A 75 -14.71 19.69 -5.68
CA ARG A 75 -14.54 18.29 -6.09
C ARG A 75 -14.24 18.16 -7.56
N TRP A 76 -14.93 18.93 -8.40
CA TRP A 76 -14.68 18.94 -9.84
C TRP A 76 -13.31 19.56 -10.18
N GLU A 77 -12.94 20.67 -9.53
CA GLU A 77 -11.62 21.30 -9.71
C GLU A 77 -10.48 20.40 -9.32
N GLN A 78 -10.68 19.57 -8.29
CA GLN A 78 -9.69 18.61 -7.78
C GLN A 78 -9.78 17.23 -8.45
N ARG A 79 -10.57 17.07 -9.51
CA ARG A 79 -10.69 15.78 -10.21
C ARG A 79 -9.35 15.30 -10.76
N ILE A 80 -9.22 14.02 -10.88
CA ILE A 80 -8.08 13.34 -11.49
C ILE A 80 -8.43 13.13 -12.98
N ASP A 81 -7.76 13.84 -13.86
CA ASP A 81 -7.89 13.77 -15.33
C ASP A 81 -6.49 13.46 -15.90
N VAL A 82 -6.21 12.19 -16.10
CA VAL A 82 -4.87 11.70 -16.48
C VAL A 82 -4.67 11.86 -17.99
N GLU A 83 -3.59 12.57 -18.37
CA GLU A 83 -3.14 12.69 -19.77
C GLU A 83 -2.36 11.47 -20.22
N SER A 84 -1.48 10.96 -19.36
CA SER A 84 -0.61 9.84 -19.69
C SER A 84 -0.17 9.04 -18.47
N VAL A 85 0.14 7.76 -18.70
CA VAL A 85 0.76 6.87 -17.74
C VAL A 85 2.06 6.34 -18.35
N THR A 86 3.17 6.55 -17.66
CA THR A 86 4.48 6.01 -18.06
C THR A 86 4.91 4.92 -17.09
N LEU A 87 5.26 3.78 -17.63
CA LEU A 87 5.75 2.60 -16.91
C LEU A 87 7.28 2.54 -17.08
N HIS A 88 8.02 2.65 -15.98
CA HIS A 88 9.49 2.54 -15.96
C HIS A 88 9.87 1.21 -15.31
N ARG A 89 10.30 0.23 -16.14
CA ARG A 89 10.90 -1.00 -15.62
C ARG A 89 12.32 -0.69 -15.17
N ILE A 90 12.62 -0.97 -13.90
CA ILE A 90 13.94 -0.71 -13.31
C ILE A 90 14.55 -2.00 -12.77
N ARG A 91 15.90 -1.99 -12.67
CA ARG A 91 16.69 -3.02 -12.01
C ARG A 91 17.74 -2.39 -11.13
N ILE A 92 17.54 -2.48 -9.81
CA ILE A 92 18.46 -1.92 -8.82
C ILE A 92 19.27 -3.06 -8.21
N PRO A 93 20.62 -3.02 -8.25
CA PRO A 93 21.43 -4.00 -7.55
C PRO A 93 21.28 -3.84 -6.03
N PHE A 94 21.32 -4.95 -5.29
CA PHE A 94 21.45 -4.86 -3.83
C PHE A 94 22.87 -4.44 -3.44
N ALA A 95 22.99 -3.60 -2.43
CA ALA A 95 24.30 -3.21 -1.85
C ALA A 95 25.10 -4.42 -1.34
N ARG A 96 24.39 -5.46 -0.91
CA ARG A 96 24.91 -6.79 -0.55
C ARG A 96 23.91 -7.85 -0.97
N PRO A 97 24.36 -9.02 -1.45
CA PRO A 97 23.45 -10.13 -1.72
C PRO A 97 22.54 -10.39 -0.52
N PHE A 98 21.24 -10.51 -0.77
CA PHE A 98 20.27 -10.73 0.29
C PHE A 98 19.90 -12.22 0.34
N ALA A 99 20.27 -12.88 1.43
CA ALA A 99 19.93 -14.27 1.67
C ALA A 99 18.56 -14.38 2.34
N THR A 100 17.69 -15.18 1.75
CA THR A 100 16.40 -15.60 2.31
C THR A 100 16.40 -17.11 2.52
N ALA A 101 15.40 -17.63 3.23
CA ALA A 101 15.21 -19.09 3.35
C ALA A 101 14.97 -19.76 1.97
N ARG A 102 14.67 -18.99 0.91
CA ARG A 102 14.34 -19.48 -0.44
C ARG A 102 15.41 -19.18 -1.49
N GLY A 103 16.53 -18.54 -1.12
CA GLY A 103 17.63 -18.26 -2.05
C GLY A 103 18.28 -16.91 -1.85
N VAL A 104 19.26 -16.59 -2.70
CA VAL A 104 20.02 -15.34 -2.68
C VAL A 104 19.53 -14.44 -3.82
N ILE A 105 19.19 -13.20 -3.50
CA ILE A 105 18.74 -12.18 -4.43
C ILE A 105 19.84 -11.12 -4.54
N ASN A 106 20.28 -10.82 -5.79
CA ASN A 106 21.37 -9.88 -6.07
C ASN A 106 20.89 -8.53 -6.59
N HIS A 107 19.66 -8.44 -7.06
CA HIS A 107 19.05 -7.23 -7.59
C HIS A 107 17.54 -7.25 -7.37
N ARG A 108 16.95 -6.07 -7.41
CA ARG A 108 15.50 -5.87 -7.36
C ARG A 108 15.02 -5.37 -8.71
N ASP A 109 14.20 -6.17 -9.40
CA ASP A 109 13.37 -5.68 -10.50
C ASP A 109 12.10 -5.07 -9.92
N SER A 110 11.71 -3.89 -10.39
CA SER A 110 10.48 -3.20 -10.01
C SER A 110 9.91 -2.44 -11.20
N LEU A 111 8.65 -2.00 -11.10
CA LEU A 111 8.01 -1.16 -12.11
C LEU A 111 7.52 0.11 -11.42
N ILE A 112 8.08 1.25 -11.83
CA ILE A 112 7.63 2.56 -11.37
C ILE A 112 6.53 3.05 -12.30
N ILE A 113 5.42 3.47 -11.72
CA ILE A 113 4.29 4.06 -12.43
C ILE A 113 4.34 5.57 -12.22
N GLU A 114 4.40 6.32 -13.31
CA GLU A 114 4.28 7.76 -13.31
C GLU A 114 3.01 8.15 -14.07
N VAL A 115 2.01 8.68 -13.37
CA VAL A 115 0.82 9.27 -13.95
C VAL A 115 1.04 10.77 -14.12
N ARG A 116 0.59 11.34 -15.23
CA ARG A 116 0.66 12.78 -15.51
C ARG A 116 -0.73 13.30 -15.83
N ASP A 117 -1.14 14.41 -15.22
CA ASP A 117 -2.36 15.12 -15.60
C ASP A 117 -2.10 16.15 -16.71
N ARG A 118 -3.19 16.74 -17.22
CA ARG A 118 -3.13 17.76 -18.30
C ARG A 118 -2.46 19.07 -17.88
N GLU A 119 -2.27 19.31 -16.59
CA GLU A 119 -1.55 20.47 -16.06
C GLU A 119 -0.06 20.19 -15.79
N GLY A 120 0.38 18.97 -16.13
CA GLY A 120 1.77 18.55 -16.03
C GLY A 120 2.20 18.08 -14.62
N ARG A 121 1.27 17.99 -13.66
CA ARG A 121 1.57 17.39 -12.35
C ARG A 121 1.71 15.89 -12.50
N THR A 122 2.59 15.28 -11.70
CA THR A 122 2.86 13.85 -11.75
C THR A 122 2.57 13.19 -10.41
N GLY A 123 2.05 11.95 -10.45
CA GLY A 123 1.89 11.09 -9.30
C GLY A 123 2.64 9.78 -9.48
N LEU A 124 3.16 9.22 -8.40
CA LEU A 124 4.06 8.06 -8.41
C LEU A 124 3.46 6.87 -7.69
N GLY A 125 3.65 5.69 -8.29
CA GLY A 125 3.36 4.39 -7.70
C GLY A 125 4.46 3.39 -8.01
N GLU A 126 4.45 2.25 -7.36
CA GLU A 126 5.45 1.21 -7.54
C GLU A 126 4.81 -0.18 -7.50
N CYS A 127 5.06 -1.00 -8.52
CA CYS A 127 4.74 -2.42 -8.51
C CYS A 127 5.89 -3.19 -7.89
N VAL A 128 5.64 -3.74 -6.71
CA VAL A 128 6.64 -4.43 -5.90
C VAL A 128 6.58 -5.95 -6.02
N SER A 129 5.90 -6.49 -7.01
CA SER A 129 5.93 -7.92 -7.31
C SER A 129 7.34 -8.37 -7.65
N PHE A 130 7.65 -9.63 -7.37
CA PHE A 130 8.94 -10.19 -7.75
C PHE A 130 8.92 -10.67 -9.20
N ALA A 131 10.09 -10.81 -9.81
CA ALA A 131 10.24 -11.33 -11.17
C ALA A 131 9.86 -12.81 -11.28
N THR A 132 9.78 -13.53 -10.16
CA THR A 132 9.40 -14.95 -10.07
C THR A 132 8.40 -15.17 -8.93
N ASP A 133 7.71 -16.29 -8.95
CA ASP A 133 6.66 -16.69 -8.01
C ASP A 133 7.18 -17.20 -6.64
N TRP A 134 8.43 -16.91 -6.30
CA TRP A 134 9.04 -17.44 -5.08
C TRP A 134 8.36 -16.93 -3.79
N TYR A 135 7.75 -15.75 -3.82
CA TYR A 135 7.06 -15.14 -2.68
C TYR A 135 5.54 -15.22 -2.82
N LEU A 136 5.00 -14.77 -3.95
CA LEU A 136 3.57 -14.80 -4.31
C LEU A 136 3.40 -15.37 -5.72
N PRO A 137 2.23 -15.95 -6.04
CA PRO A 137 1.94 -16.42 -7.40
C PRO A 137 1.91 -15.31 -8.45
N GLU A 138 1.62 -14.07 -8.05
CA GLU A 138 1.57 -12.88 -8.91
C GLU A 138 2.99 -12.38 -9.15
N ILE A 139 3.40 -12.28 -10.41
CA ILE A 139 4.76 -11.90 -10.82
C ILE A 139 4.76 -10.57 -11.58
N LEU A 140 5.91 -9.90 -11.57
CA LEU A 140 6.07 -8.54 -12.10
C LEU A 140 5.72 -8.42 -13.59
N ASP A 141 5.99 -9.42 -14.41
CA ASP A 141 5.69 -9.39 -15.84
C ASP A 141 4.19 -9.47 -16.13
N ASP A 142 3.44 -10.24 -15.33
CA ASP A 142 1.99 -10.31 -15.43
C ASP A 142 1.35 -9.01 -14.96
N ASP A 143 1.84 -8.45 -13.88
CA ASP A 143 1.36 -7.16 -13.36
C ASP A 143 1.63 -6.02 -14.33
N GLU A 144 2.83 -5.95 -14.91
CA GLU A 144 3.17 -4.96 -15.94
C GLU A 144 2.21 -5.05 -17.12
N ARG A 145 1.88 -6.28 -17.58
CA ARG A 145 0.90 -6.50 -18.66
C ARG A 145 -0.48 -5.98 -18.27
N VAL A 146 -0.98 -6.30 -17.06
CA VAL A 146 -2.30 -5.84 -16.60
C VAL A 146 -2.34 -4.32 -16.42
N ILE A 147 -1.28 -3.73 -15.89
CA ILE A 147 -1.18 -2.28 -15.76
C ILE A 147 -1.20 -1.63 -17.14
N ARG A 148 -0.36 -2.09 -18.07
CA ARG A 148 -0.23 -1.53 -19.41
C ARG A 148 -1.50 -1.66 -20.25
N ASP A 149 -2.14 -2.85 -20.22
CA ASP A 149 -3.20 -3.20 -21.18
C ASP A 149 -4.60 -2.93 -20.62
N VAL A 150 -4.76 -2.74 -19.30
CA VAL A 150 -6.07 -2.59 -18.63
C VAL A 150 -6.15 -1.36 -17.76
N LEU A 151 -5.22 -1.19 -16.77
CA LEU A 151 -5.36 -0.16 -15.75
C LEU A 151 -4.93 1.22 -16.25
N ALA A 152 -3.84 1.31 -16.99
CA ALA A 152 -3.37 2.57 -17.57
C ALA A 152 -4.36 3.12 -18.63
N PRO A 153 -4.89 2.30 -19.57
CA PRO A 153 -5.98 2.74 -20.44
C PRO A 153 -7.22 3.23 -19.68
N ALA A 154 -7.64 2.52 -18.62
CA ALA A 154 -8.75 2.99 -17.80
C ALA A 154 -8.45 4.36 -17.16
N ALA A 155 -7.25 4.54 -16.61
CA ALA A 155 -6.85 5.79 -15.96
C ALA A 155 -6.80 6.99 -16.91
N VAL A 156 -6.42 6.81 -18.19
CA VAL A 156 -6.37 7.91 -19.17
C VAL A 156 -7.71 8.19 -19.88
N HIS A 157 -8.68 7.28 -19.78
CA HIS A 157 -10.00 7.45 -20.41
C HIS A 157 -11.12 7.75 -19.40
N GLU A 158 -10.91 7.54 -18.11
CA GLU A 158 -11.87 7.81 -17.06
C GLU A 158 -11.41 9.00 -16.20
N VAL A 159 -12.35 9.83 -15.79
CA VAL A 159 -12.10 10.95 -14.87
C VAL A 159 -12.64 10.56 -13.50
N TYR A 160 -11.85 10.79 -12.45
CA TYR A 160 -12.22 10.45 -11.09
C TYR A 160 -12.27 11.70 -10.20
N LEU A 161 -13.31 11.85 -9.40
CA LEU A 161 -13.40 12.93 -8.41
C LEU A 161 -12.58 12.65 -7.16
N HIS A 162 -12.27 11.38 -6.91
CA HIS A 162 -11.46 10.93 -5.78
C HIS A 162 -10.76 9.61 -6.12
N PRO A 163 -9.55 9.32 -5.60
CA PRO A 163 -8.83 8.07 -5.89
C PRO A 163 -9.61 6.79 -5.54
N SER A 164 -10.52 6.83 -4.55
CA SER A 164 -11.38 5.69 -4.22
C SER A 164 -12.30 5.26 -5.37
N GLU A 165 -12.68 6.19 -6.25
CA GLU A 165 -13.47 5.88 -7.45
C GLU A 165 -12.63 5.11 -8.47
N ALA A 166 -11.34 5.48 -8.62
CA ALA A 166 -10.39 4.72 -9.42
C ALA A 166 -10.16 3.32 -8.85
N SER A 167 -10.04 3.19 -7.52
CA SER A 167 -9.93 1.90 -6.85
C SER A 167 -11.11 0.99 -7.18
N ALA A 168 -12.35 1.51 -7.11
CA ALA A 168 -13.57 0.79 -7.47
C ALA A 168 -13.60 0.42 -8.97
N SER A 169 -13.23 1.37 -9.85
CA SER A 169 -13.13 1.11 -11.30
C SER A 169 -12.15 -0.03 -11.58
N PHE A 170 -10.94 0.03 -11.05
CA PHE A 170 -9.91 -0.99 -11.24
C PHE A 170 -10.35 -2.37 -10.71
N ALA A 171 -11.00 -2.41 -9.54
CA ALA A 171 -11.53 -3.63 -8.97
C ALA A 171 -12.65 -4.25 -9.82
N SER A 172 -13.40 -3.46 -10.60
CA SER A 172 -14.45 -3.93 -11.50
C SER A 172 -13.91 -4.55 -12.82
N LYS A 173 -12.66 -4.23 -13.21
CA LYS A 173 -12.07 -4.73 -14.46
C LYS A 173 -11.77 -6.23 -14.34
N ARG A 174 -12.51 -7.07 -15.05
CA ARG A 174 -12.39 -8.55 -14.99
C ARG A 174 -10.95 -9.06 -15.08
N ALA A 175 -10.14 -8.46 -15.97
CA ALA A 175 -8.74 -8.84 -16.15
C ALA A 175 -7.85 -8.46 -14.96
N ALA A 176 -8.21 -7.43 -14.19
CA ALA A 176 -7.43 -6.93 -13.06
C ALA A 176 -7.86 -7.52 -11.69
N VAL A 177 -9.03 -8.18 -11.59
CA VAL A 177 -9.55 -8.74 -10.33
C VAL A 177 -8.56 -9.69 -9.65
N ARG A 178 -7.83 -10.49 -10.45
CA ARG A 178 -6.88 -11.50 -9.96
C ARG A 178 -5.48 -10.93 -9.69
N PHE A 179 -5.26 -9.63 -9.93
CA PHE A 179 -3.96 -8.96 -9.86
C PHE A 179 -4.02 -7.81 -8.85
N PRO A 180 -4.14 -8.09 -7.54
CA PRO A 180 -4.11 -7.05 -6.51
C PRO A 180 -2.82 -6.25 -6.54
N MET A 181 -1.66 -6.86 -6.80
CA MET A 181 -0.38 -6.15 -6.85
C MET A 181 -0.35 -5.11 -7.98
N ALA A 182 -0.89 -5.45 -9.17
CA ALA A 182 -1.01 -4.51 -10.28
C ALA A 182 -1.89 -3.30 -9.91
N ARG A 183 -3.05 -3.55 -9.27
CA ARG A 183 -3.92 -2.47 -8.77
C ARG A 183 -3.25 -1.67 -7.68
N GLY A 184 -2.58 -2.36 -6.73
CA GLY A 184 -1.83 -1.78 -5.63
C GLY A 184 -0.60 -0.97 -6.05
N ALA A 185 -0.21 -1.05 -7.33
CA ALA A 185 0.80 -0.20 -7.93
C ALA A 185 0.21 1.04 -8.62
N MET A 186 -0.89 0.86 -9.36
CA MET A 186 -1.49 1.92 -10.17
C MET A 186 -2.31 2.91 -9.33
N GLU A 187 -3.10 2.42 -8.38
CA GLU A 187 -3.99 3.25 -7.58
C GLU A 187 -3.23 4.23 -6.66
N PRO A 188 -2.11 3.84 -5.99
CA PRO A 188 -1.30 4.79 -5.20
C PRO A 188 -0.74 5.96 -6.03
N ALA A 189 -0.45 5.76 -7.32
CA ALA A 189 -0.01 6.86 -8.19
C ALA A 189 -1.10 7.94 -8.34
N LEU A 190 -2.37 7.52 -8.39
CA LEU A 190 -3.50 8.45 -8.42
C LEU A 190 -3.73 9.15 -7.08
N TRP A 191 -3.44 8.50 -5.96
CA TRP A 191 -3.45 9.14 -4.64
C TRP A 191 -2.37 10.20 -4.49
N ASP A 192 -1.15 9.93 -4.98
CA ASP A 192 -0.06 10.91 -5.00
C ASP A 192 -0.42 12.12 -5.86
N LEU A 193 -0.91 11.88 -7.09
CA LEU A 193 -1.39 12.93 -7.98
C LEU A 193 -2.49 13.76 -7.32
N TYR A 194 -3.50 13.11 -6.73
CA TYR A 194 -4.58 13.79 -6.03
C TYR A 194 -4.09 14.65 -4.87
N GLY A 195 -3.11 14.18 -4.12
CA GLY A 195 -2.47 14.96 -3.06
C GLY A 195 -1.81 16.23 -3.60
N LYS A 196 -1.17 16.15 -4.76
CA LYS A 196 -0.56 17.32 -5.45
C LYS A 196 -1.63 18.26 -6.01
N ILE A 197 -2.71 17.74 -6.57
CA ILE A 197 -3.88 18.54 -7.02
C ILE A 197 -4.54 19.26 -5.84
N ALA A 198 -4.81 18.53 -4.77
CA ALA A 198 -5.49 19.08 -3.58
C ALA A 198 -4.59 19.96 -2.68
N GLY A 199 -3.29 20.04 -2.95
CA GLY A 199 -2.32 20.75 -2.13
C GLY A 199 -2.17 20.16 -0.73
N LYS A 200 -2.28 18.83 -0.59
CA LYS A 200 -2.25 18.13 0.70
C LYS A 200 -1.24 16.99 0.69
N PRO A 201 -0.55 16.73 1.83
CA PRO A 201 0.26 15.55 1.96
C PRO A 201 -0.62 14.29 2.01
N PHE A 202 -0.14 13.19 1.43
CA PHE A 202 -0.87 11.93 1.33
C PHE A 202 -1.35 11.41 2.70
N TRP A 203 -0.51 11.45 3.73
CA TRP A 203 -0.88 10.98 5.06
C TRP A 203 -2.10 11.72 5.66
N LYS A 204 -2.30 13.00 5.33
CA LYS A 204 -3.51 13.74 5.74
C LYS A 204 -4.74 13.34 4.94
N LEU A 205 -4.57 12.96 3.68
CA LEU A 205 -5.68 12.53 2.83
C LEU A 205 -6.28 11.19 3.32
N ILE A 206 -5.43 10.31 3.84
CA ILE A 206 -5.86 9.02 4.39
C ILE A 206 -6.33 9.07 5.84
N GLY A 207 -6.40 10.24 6.46
CA GLY A 207 -6.89 10.41 7.84
C GLY A 207 -5.82 10.25 8.92
N GLY A 208 -4.54 10.41 8.57
CA GLY A 208 -3.44 10.32 9.54
C GLY A 208 -3.51 11.38 10.64
N ASP A 209 -3.12 10.98 11.86
CA ASP A 209 -3.14 11.84 13.04
C ASP A 209 -2.16 13.01 12.91
N ALA A 210 -2.67 14.22 13.07
CA ALA A 210 -1.86 15.44 13.05
C ALA A 210 -0.82 15.51 14.19
N ALA A 211 -1.02 14.75 15.28
CA ALA A 211 -0.09 14.67 16.40
C ALA A 211 1.28 14.09 16.01
N CYS A 212 1.36 13.27 14.96
CA CYS A 212 2.62 12.73 14.44
C CYS A 212 3.55 13.81 13.84
N LYS A 213 3.02 15.02 13.56
CA LYS A 213 3.75 16.14 12.93
C LYS A 213 4.49 15.75 11.63
N GLY A 214 3.96 14.74 10.90
CA GLY A 214 4.55 14.21 9.69
C GLY A 214 5.85 13.43 9.91
N ARG A 215 6.01 12.79 11.06
CA ARG A 215 7.13 11.91 11.40
C ARG A 215 6.61 10.62 11.99
N VAL A 216 7.22 9.49 11.61
CA VAL A 216 6.88 8.16 12.13
C VAL A 216 8.16 7.39 12.46
N PRO A 217 8.14 6.51 13.46
CA PRO A 217 9.28 5.66 13.78
C PRO A 217 9.41 4.54 12.75
N ALA A 218 10.63 4.22 12.33
CA ALA A 218 10.92 3.09 11.46
C ALA A 218 11.35 1.86 12.25
N GLY A 219 11.00 0.67 11.77
CA GLY A 219 11.57 -0.59 12.20
C GLY A 219 12.76 -0.99 11.32
N ALA A 220 13.66 -1.79 11.88
CA ALA A 220 14.78 -2.38 11.16
C ALA A 220 14.59 -3.90 11.01
N VAL A 221 15.20 -4.47 9.96
CA VAL A 221 15.23 -5.92 9.73
C VAL A 221 16.66 -6.42 9.82
N VAL A 222 16.87 -7.54 10.53
CA VAL A 222 18.13 -8.26 10.65
C VAL A 222 17.94 -9.67 10.07
N GLY A 223 18.80 -10.03 9.12
CA GLY A 223 18.82 -11.34 8.49
C GLY A 223 19.30 -12.46 9.41
N ILE A 224 19.21 -13.71 8.94
CA ILE A 224 19.71 -14.88 9.65
C ILE A 224 21.25 -14.81 9.72
N GLY A 225 21.79 -15.06 10.92
CA GLY A 225 23.22 -15.13 11.20
C GLY A 225 23.48 -15.94 12.47
N THR A 226 24.74 -16.08 12.87
CA THR A 226 25.12 -16.63 14.18
C THR A 226 24.59 -15.72 15.30
N SER A 227 24.50 -16.24 16.51
CA SER A 227 24.07 -15.47 17.68
C SER A 227 24.91 -14.19 17.88
N ALA A 228 26.22 -14.26 17.72
CA ALA A 228 27.11 -13.10 17.87
C ALA A 228 26.89 -12.05 16.76
N GLU A 229 26.78 -12.47 15.49
CA GLU A 229 26.53 -11.58 14.36
C GLU A 229 25.19 -10.90 14.47
N THR A 230 24.16 -11.65 14.92
CA THR A 230 22.80 -11.12 15.08
C THR A 230 22.73 -10.08 16.19
N VAL A 231 23.34 -10.36 17.35
CA VAL A 231 23.43 -9.39 18.47
C VAL A 231 24.11 -8.10 18.02
N GLU A 232 25.24 -8.22 17.30
CA GLU A 232 25.98 -7.05 16.80
C GLU A 232 25.20 -6.28 15.73
N ALA A 233 24.47 -6.97 14.85
CA ALA A 233 23.61 -6.32 13.88
C ALA A 233 22.45 -5.56 14.53
N VAL A 234 21.87 -6.12 15.60
CA VAL A 234 20.85 -5.45 16.42
C VAL A 234 21.41 -4.23 17.14
N ARG A 235 22.62 -4.31 17.70
CA ARG A 235 23.30 -3.16 18.32
C ARG A 235 23.41 -2.01 17.34
N ARG A 236 23.89 -2.26 16.11
CA ARG A 236 23.97 -1.23 15.08
C ARG A 236 22.60 -0.62 14.73
N CYS A 237 21.51 -1.40 14.79
CA CYS A 237 20.17 -0.85 14.61
C CYS A 237 19.77 0.08 15.77
N ILE A 238 20.06 -0.30 17.00
CA ILE A 238 19.79 0.53 18.20
C ILE A 238 20.61 1.83 18.12
N ASP A 239 21.89 1.75 17.78
CA ASP A 239 22.78 2.91 17.64
C ASP A 239 22.31 3.88 16.54
N ALA A 240 21.64 3.36 15.50
CA ALA A 240 21.00 4.14 14.45
C ALA A 240 19.61 4.69 14.85
N GLY A 241 19.13 4.43 16.07
CA GLY A 241 17.91 4.96 16.65
C GLY A 241 16.64 4.12 16.40
N TYR A 242 16.76 2.92 15.84
CA TYR A 242 15.59 2.05 15.65
C TYR A 242 15.11 1.49 17.00
N THR A 243 13.80 1.59 17.24
CA THR A 243 13.18 1.13 18.50
C THR A 243 12.51 -0.24 18.36
N ARG A 244 12.28 -0.71 17.14
CA ARG A 244 11.81 -2.06 16.84
C ARG A 244 12.75 -2.75 15.85
N VAL A 245 13.13 -3.99 16.12
CA VAL A 245 13.96 -4.80 15.23
C VAL A 245 13.25 -6.12 14.92
N LYS A 246 13.09 -6.42 13.63
CA LYS A 246 12.60 -7.71 13.12
C LYS A 246 13.78 -8.64 12.89
N LEU A 247 13.74 -9.81 13.52
CA LEU A 247 14.73 -10.87 13.35
C LEU A 247 14.17 -11.93 12.41
N LYS A 248 14.90 -12.25 11.34
CA LYS A 248 14.61 -13.43 10.53
C LYS A 248 14.98 -14.68 11.31
N VAL A 249 14.06 -15.63 11.40
CA VAL A 249 14.25 -16.88 12.13
C VAL A 249 13.91 -18.08 11.26
N SER A 250 14.57 -19.20 11.54
CA SER A 250 14.29 -20.52 10.97
C SER A 250 14.67 -21.60 12.00
N PRO A 251 14.27 -22.85 11.83
CA PRO A 251 14.68 -23.92 12.73
C PRO A 251 16.21 -23.99 12.91
N GLY A 252 16.67 -24.21 14.15
CA GLY A 252 18.09 -24.38 14.49
C GLY A 252 18.74 -23.14 15.09
N GLU A 253 19.84 -22.63 14.49
CA GLU A 253 20.68 -21.56 15.07
C GLU A 253 19.93 -20.24 15.25
N ALA A 254 19.01 -19.92 14.36
CA ALA A 254 18.26 -18.66 14.43
C ALA A 254 17.39 -18.56 15.70
N VAL A 255 16.93 -19.67 16.27
CA VAL A 255 16.21 -19.69 17.55
C VAL A 255 17.16 -19.25 18.68
N ARG A 256 18.40 -19.79 18.70
CA ARG A 256 19.42 -19.38 19.69
C ARG A 256 19.84 -17.93 19.51
N ALA A 257 19.93 -17.47 18.27
CA ALA A 257 20.23 -16.06 17.97
C ALA A 257 19.15 -15.11 18.52
N ALA A 258 17.86 -15.45 18.38
CA ALA A 258 16.76 -14.66 18.94
C ALA A 258 16.81 -14.61 20.48
N GLN A 259 17.12 -15.74 21.15
CA GLN A 259 17.30 -15.80 22.59
C GLN A 259 18.50 -14.95 23.05
N ALA A 260 19.62 -15.00 22.32
CA ALA A 260 20.81 -14.18 22.60
C ALA A 260 20.53 -12.68 22.46
N VAL A 261 19.75 -12.28 21.46
CA VAL A 261 19.31 -10.88 21.29
C VAL A 261 18.43 -10.45 22.47
N ARG A 262 17.47 -11.26 22.90
CA ARG A 262 16.62 -10.93 24.06
C ARG A 262 17.45 -10.80 25.34
N ALA A 263 18.42 -11.69 25.55
CA ALA A 263 19.32 -11.61 26.70
C ALA A 263 20.19 -10.35 26.68
N ALA A 264 20.71 -9.96 25.50
CA ALA A 264 21.55 -8.76 25.35
C ALA A 264 20.74 -7.44 25.43
N PHE A 265 19.49 -7.45 24.98
CA PHE A 265 18.61 -6.25 24.88
C PHE A 265 17.23 -6.52 25.48
N PRO A 266 17.08 -6.62 26.81
CA PRO A 266 15.83 -7.03 27.47
C PRO A 266 14.64 -6.13 27.18
N GLN A 267 14.84 -4.82 26.91
CA GLN A 267 13.80 -3.82 26.71
C GLN A 267 13.48 -3.54 25.23
N LEU A 268 14.28 -4.11 24.31
CA LEU A 268 14.06 -3.85 22.89
C LEU A 268 12.76 -4.49 22.41
N THR A 269 11.96 -3.77 21.64
CA THR A 269 10.85 -4.37 20.91
C THR A 269 11.40 -5.22 19.77
N ILE A 270 11.31 -6.54 19.90
CA ILE A 270 11.66 -7.48 18.84
C ILE A 270 10.41 -8.13 18.25
N THR A 271 10.45 -8.39 16.96
CA THR A 271 9.49 -9.20 16.22
C THR A 271 10.25 -10.31 15.50
N LEU A 272 9.64 -11.47 15.33
CA LEU A 272 10.27 -12.64 14.72
C LEU A 272 9.56 -12.93 13.40
N ASP A 273 10.31 -13.17 12.33
CA ASP A 273 9.77 -13.47 11.01
C ASP A 273 10.36 -14.78 10.50
N ALA A 274 9.51 -15.79 10.44
CA ALA A 274 9.88 -17.15 10.11
C ALA A 274 9.77 -17.47 8.60
N ASN A 275 9.14 -16.63 7.81
CA ASN A 275 8.92 -16.81 6.37
C ASN A 275 8.52 -18.25 6.01
N GLN A 276 7.59 -18.82 6.76
CA GLN A 276 7.03 -20.17 6.53
C GLN A 276 8.08 -21.29 6.61
N SER A 277 9.06 -21.19 7.51
CA SER A 277 10.17 -22.16 7.58
C SER A 277 9.99 -23.29 8.60
N PHE A 278 9.00 -23.20 9.50
CA PHE A 278 8.71 -24.21 10.51
C PHE A 278 7.56 -25.14 10.09
N ILE A 279 7.45 -26.26 10.78
CA ILE A 279 6.33 -27.21 10.71
C ILE A 279 5.80 -27.45 12.13
N GLU A 280 4.66 -28.12 12.25
CA GLU A 280 4.01 -28.36 13.56
C GLU A 280 4.91 -29.19 14.51
N GLU A 281 5.74 -30.06 13.96
CA GLU A 281 6.70 -30.88 14.72
C GLU A 281 7.79 -30.03 15.37
N ASP A 282 8.04 -28.83 14.85
CA ASP A 282 9.01 -27.88 15.44
C ASP A 282 8.46 -27.15 16.68
N ILE A 283 7.37 -27.60 17.27
CA ILE A 283 6.68 -26.94 18.41
C ILE A 283 7.63 -26.63 19.56
N ARG A 284 8.67 -27.43 19.80
CA ARG A 284 9.67 -27.14 20.85
C ARG A 284 10.46 -25.89 20.55
N GLN A 285 10.84 -25.66 19.28
CA GLN A 285 11.56 -24.48 18.83
C GLN A 285 10.63 -23.25 18.81
N LEU A 286 9.39 -23.42 18.37
CA LEU A 286 8.38 -22.35 18.39
C LEU A 286 8.08 -21.89 19.83
N ARG A 287 8.02 -22.79 20.80
CA ARG A 287 7.93 -22.43 22.24
C ARG A 287 9.18 -21.72 22.75
N ALA A 288 10.37 -22.08 22.28
CA ALA A 288 11.57 -21.35 22.64
C ALA A 288 11.59 -19.91 22.07
N LEU A 289 10.99 -19.69 20.91
CA LEU A 289 10.74 -18.34 20.35
C LEU A 289 9.65 -17.60 21.14
N ASP A 290 8.59 -18.29 21.57
CA ASP A 290 7.52 -17.74 22.40
C ASP A 290 8.04 -17.15 23.72
N GLU A 291 9.08 -17.77 24.31
CA GLU A 291 9.73 -17.30 25.53
C GLU A 291 10.63 -16.07 25.33
N CYS A 292 10.96 -15.72 24.08
CA CYS A 292 11.76 -14.52 23.79
C CYS A 292 11.01 -13.20 24.06
N GLY A 293 9.69 -13.24 24.35
CA GLY A 293 8.88 -12.05 24.58
C GLY A 293 8.82 -11.12 23.37
N ALA A 294 8.79 -11.69 22.16
CA ALA A 294 8.60 -10.94 20.94
C ALA A 294 7.17 -10.39 20.86
N ALA A 295 6.99 -9.29 20.12
CA ALA A 295 5.67 -8.71 19.91
C ALA A 295 4.76 -9.65 19.06
N TRP A 296 5.38 -10.39 18.12
CA TRP A 296 4.72 -11.47 17.34
C TRP A 296 5.75 -12.42 16.72
N ILE A 297 5.25 -13.58 16.26
CA ILE A 297 5.95 -14.51 15.37
C ILE A 297 5.22 -14.49 14.03
N GLU A 298 5.87 -13.96 12.98
CA GLU A 298 5.31 -13.78 11.64
C GLU A 298 5.49 -15.06 10.82
N GLU A 299 4.37 -15.54 10.22
CA GLU A 299 4.30 -16.67 9.29
C GLU A 299 5.16 -17.88 9.67
N PRO A 300 4.88 -18.53 10.80
CA PRO A 300 5.74 -19.63 11.24
C PRO A 300 5.64 -20.89 10.36
N LEU A 301 4.46 -21.28 9.86
CA LEU A 301 4.23 -22.59 9.27
C LEU A 301 4.38 -22.64 7.74
N ASP A 302 5.10 -23.65 7.25
CA ASP A 302 5.15 -23.98 5.82
C ASP A 302 3.77 -24.48 5.34
N PRO A 303 3.10 -23.75 4.41
CA PRO A 303 1.79 -24.15 3.91
C PRO A 303 1.81 -25.42 3.09
N LYS A 304 2.97 -25.81 2.53
CA LYS A 304 3.14 -27.01 1.68
C LYS A 304 3.35 -28.29 2.49
N ARG A 305 3.65 -28.18 3.77
CA ARG A 305 3.94 -29.29 4.67
C ARG A 305 2.85 -29.42 5.73
N ALA A 306 1.61 -29.67 5.27
CA ALA A 306 0.51 -29.93 6.17
C ALA A 306 0.68 -31.29 6.86
N PRO A 307 0.35 -31.42 8.16
CA PRO A 307 0.36 -32.71 8.87
C PRO A 307 -0.70 -33.66 8.29
N MET A 308 -0.41 -34.96 8.30
CA MET A 308 -1.34 -35.97 7.75
C MET A 308 -2.70 -35.99 8.47
N ASP A 309 -2.70 -35.75 9.78
CA ASP A 309 -3.90 -35.80 10.65
C ASP A 309 -4.42 -34.39 11.01
N GLY A 310 -4.19 -33.38 10.17
CA GLY A 310 -4.59 -32.00 10.46
C GLY A 310 -5.29 -31.31 9.30
N PRO A 311 -5.81 -30.09 9.53
CA PRO A 311 -6.38 -29.29 8.47
C PRO A 311 -5.30 -28.95 7.41
N SER A 312 -5.67 -29.01 6.14
CA SER A 312 -4.79 -28.59 5.02
C SER A 312 -4.76 -27.06 4.88
N ASP A 313 -5.79 -26.35 5.35
CA ASP A 313 -5.87 -24.89 5.30
C ASP A 313 -4.89 -24.24 6.29
N VAL A 314 -3.98 -23.42 5.76
CA VAL A 314 -2.92 -22.78 6.55
C VAL A 314 -3.46 -21.87 7.67
N LEU A 315 -4.57 -21.15 7.44
CA LEU A 315 -5.17 -20.30 8.47
C LEU A 315 -5.70 -21.12 9.64
N ALA A 316 -6.34 -22.27 9.36
CA ALA A 316 -6.80 -23.17 10.41
C ALA A 316 -5.62 -23.78 11.20
N ARG A 317 -4.50 -24.09 10.53
CA ARG A 317 -3.25 -24.58 11.16
C ARG A 317 -2.63 -23.48 12.06
N LEU A 318 -2.52 -22.26 11.56
CA LEU A 318 -2.01 -21.11 12.33
C LEU A 318 -2.89 -20.79 13.53
N ALA A 319 -4.21 -20.82 13.39
CA ALA A 319 -5.13 -20.64 14.50
C ALA A 319 -4.99 -21.76 15.57
N ARG A 320 -4.77 -23.01 15.14
CA ARG A 320 -4.50 -24.13 16.06
C ARG A 320 -3.15 -23.93 16.78
N LEU A 321 -2.10 -23.51 16.06
CA LEU A 321 -0.79 -23.21 16.66
C LEU A 321 -0.89 -22.05 17.65
N GLN A 322 -1.64 -20.99 17.34
CA GLN A 322 -1.81 -19.84 18.24
C GLN A 322 -2.33 -20.24 19.63
N ARG A 323 -3.18 -21.26 19.72
CA ARG A 323 -3.68 -21.76 21.04
C ARG A 323 -2.57 -22.39 21.91
N LEU A 324 -1.42 -22.73 21.30
CA LEU A 324 -0.27 -23.33 21.99
C LEU A 324 0.82 -22.33 22.34
N LEU A 325 0.73 -21.09 21.84
CA LEU A 325 1.70 -20.00 22.00
C LEU A 325 1.01 -18.79 22.66
N LYS A 326 1.78 -18.07 23.48
CA LYS A 326 1.38 -16.80 24.11
C LYS A 326 1.60 -15.63 23.16
N THR A 327 2.75 -15.67 22.44
CA THR A 327 3.13 -14.64 21.46
C THR A 327 2.16 -14.67 20.27
N PRO A 328 1.57 -13.54 19.88
CA PRO A 328 0.70 -13.48 18.72
C PRO A 328 1.39 -14.01 17.44
N ILE A 329 0.66 -14.81 16.66
CA ILE A 329 1.06 -15.15 15.29
C ILE A 329 0.61 -14.00 14.39
N CYS A 330 1.56 -13.49 13.60
CA CYS A 330 1.31 -12.45 12.61
C CYS A 330 1.18 -13.07 11.21
N LEU A 331 0.16 -12.65 10.46
CA LEU A 331 -0.08 -13.09 9.10
C LEU A 331 0.56 -12.14 8.10
N ASP A 332 1.33 -12.68 7.15
CA ASP A 332 1.92 -12.01 5.98
C ASP A 332 1.70 -12.84 4.72
N GLU A 333 2.51 -13.86 4.45
CA GLU A 333 2.44 -14.68 3.23
C GLU A 333 1.13 -15.44 3.08
N SER A 334 0.47 -15.78 4.18
CA SER A 334 -0.87 -16.41 4.17
C SER A 334 -1.98 -15.50 3.64
N ILE A 335 -1.73 -14.21 3.55
CA ILE A 335 -2.60 -13.21 2.91
C ILE A 335 -2.05 -12.93 1.50
N VAL A 336 -2.52 -13.66 0.52
CA VAL A 336 -2.12 -13.49 -0.89
C VAL A 336 -2.96 -12.41 -1.58
N LYS A 337 -4.22 -12.28 -1.19
CA LYS A 337 -5.20 -11.36 -1.77
C LYS A 337 -6.19 -10.86 -0.70
N PRO A 338 -6.94 -9.77 -0.96
CA PRO A 338 -7.87 -9.20 0.02
C PRO A 338 -8.89 -10.19 0.60
N GLY A 339 -9.35 -11.16 -0.19
CA GLY A 339 -10.27 -12.20 0.27
C GLY A 339 -9.68 -13.12 1.35
N ASP A 340 -8.37 -13.34 1.35
CA ASP A 340 -7.70 -14.13 2.38
C ASP A 340 -7.67 -13.38 3.71
N ALA A 341 -7.46 -12.05 3.68
CA ALA A 341 -7.54 -11.20 4.86
C ALA A 341 -8.95 -11.22 5.48
N ALA A 342 -10.00 -11.09 4.67
CA ALA A 342 -11.38 -11.20 5.13
C ALA A 342 -11.69 -12.58 5.71
N ARG A 343 -11.10 -13.65 5.17
CA ARG A 343 -11.20 -15.00 5.70
C ARG A 343 -10.45 -15.14 7.03
N ALA A 344 -9.24 -14.58 7.13
CA ALA A 344 -8.42 -14.62 8.33
C ALA A 344 -9.10 -13.93 9.53
N LEU A 345 -9.81 -12.83 9.32
CA LEU A 345 -10.59 -12.14 10.35
C LEU A 345 -11.73 -12.99 10.98
N ARG A 346 -12.06 -14.15 10.40
CA ARG A 346 -13.03 -15.11 11.00
C ARG A 346 -12.41 -16.01 12.06
N TYR A 347 -11.07 -16.02 12.16
CA TYR A 347 -10.34 -16.77 13.18
C TYR A 347 -10.04 -15.86 14.37
N PRO A 348 -10.74 -15.98 15.51
CA PRO A 348 -10.57 -15.08 16.65
C PRO A 348 -9.18 -15.18 17.32
N GLU A 349 -8.45 -16.26 17.03
CA GLU A 349 -7.10 -16.48 17.51
C GLU A 349 -6.07 -15.63 16.74
N LEU A 350 -6.29 -15.35 15.45
CA LEU A 350 -5.35 -14.66 14.55
C LEU A 350 -5.60 -13.15 14.59
N ARG A 351 -4.83 -12.44 15.39
CA ARG A 351 -5.08 -11.03 15.72
C ARG A 351 -3.94 -10.08 15.37
N CYS A 352 -2.99 -10.51 14.56
CA CYS A 352 -1.87 -9.67 14.11
C CYS A 352 -1.69 -9.81 12.59
N TYR A 353 -1.55 -8.68 11.89
CA TYR A 353 -1.54 -8.63 10.42
C TYR A 353 -0.46 -7.68 9.91
N ALA A 354 0.41 -8.18 9.02
CA ALA A 354 1.29 -7.36 8.21
C ALA A 354 0.49 -6.78 7.03
N LEU A 355 0.25 -5.47 7.06
CA LEU A 355 -0.42 -4.76 5.99
C LEU A 355 0.61 -4.35 4.93
N LYS A 356 0.39 -4.76 3.69
CA LYS A 356 1.21 -4.39 2.52
C LYS A 356 0.27 -3.87 1.44
N ILE A 357 0.28 -2.58 1.19
CA ILE A 357 -0.68 -1.86 0.31
C ILE A 357 -0.85 -2.58 -1.04
N ALA A 358 0.25 -3.05 -1.62
CA ALA A 358 0.24 -3.76 -2.89
C ALA A 358 -0.62 -5.03 -2.85
N LYS A 359 -0.45 -5.89 -1.83
CA LYS A 359 -1.19 -7.16 -1.68
C LYS A 359 -2.69 -6.96 -1.48
N PHE A 360 -3.09 -5.83 -0.88
CA PHE A 360 -4.48 -5.48 -0.68
C PHE A 360 -5.14 -4.84 -1.90
N GLY A 361 -4.35 -4.52 -2.93
CA GLY A 361 -4.87 -3.96 -4.18
C GLY A 361 -5.01 -2.45 -4.17
N GLY A 362 -4.30 -1.76 -3.30
CA GLY A 362 -4.21 -0.31 -3.25
C GLY A 362 -4.45 0.28 -1.86
N VAL A 363 -4.44 1.61 -1.80
CA VAL A 363 -4.64 2.41 -0.59
C VAL A 363 -6.04 2.21 -0.02
N GLN A 364 -7.08 2.35 -0.85
CA GLN A 364 -8.47 2.28 -0.39
C GLN A 364 -8.81 0.91 0.23
N PRO A 365 -8.54 -0.25 -0.40
CA PRO A 365 -8.79 -1.55 0.23
C PRO A 365 -7.94 -1.78 1.49
N SER A 366 -6.73 -1.20 1.55
CA SER A 366 -5.86 -1.27 2.73
C SER A 366 -6.44 -0.51 3.91
N LEU A 367 -7.00 0.68 3.68
CA LEU A 367 -7.71 1.47 4.69
C LEU A 367 -8.94 0.73 5.23
N GLU A 368 -9.73 0.14 4.34
CA GLU A 368 -10.92 -0.63 4.70
C GLU A 368 -10.57 -1.86 5.56
N PHE A 369 -9.53 -2.60 5.17
CA PHE A 369 -9.05 -3.72 5.96
C PHE A 369 -8.49 -3.29 7.31
N ALA A 370 -7.65 -2.24 7.35
CA ALA A 370 -7.07 -1.73 8.60
C ALA A 370 -8.17 -1.33 9.58
N ALA A 371 -9.18 -0.57 9.14
CA ALA A 371 -10.32 -0.19 9.97
C ALA A 371 -11.06 -1.42 10.51
N ALA A 372 -11.40 -2.39 9.65
CA ALA A 372 -12.11 -3.60 10.04
C ALA A 372 -11.33 -4.50 11.02
N ALA A 373 -9.98 -4.56 10.88
CA ALA A 373 -9.12 -5.30 11.78
C ALA A 373 -8.96 -4.59 13.13
N LEU A 374 -8.73 -3.28 13.13
CA LEU A 374 -8.59 -2.46 14.33
C LEU A 374 -9.89 -2.44 15.17
N GLU A 375 -11.06 -2.33 14.54
CA GLU A 375 -12.36 -2.45 15.22
C GLU A 375 -12.54 -3.79 15.97
N ARG A 376 -11.89 -4.85 15.50
CA ARG A 376 -11.85 -6.16 16.17
C ARG A 376 -10.74 -6.28 17.22
N GLY A 377 -10.00 -5.19 17.49
CA GLY A 377 -8.87 -5.16 18.40
C GLY A 377 -7.67 -5.97 17.91
N CYS A 378 -7.51 -6.11 16.59
CA CYS A 378 -6.33 -6.73 16.02
C CYS A 378 -5.17 -5.73 15.94
N THR A 379 -3.96 -6.23 16.00
CA THR A 379 -2.74 -5.46 15.68
C THR A 379 -2.56 -5.41 14.16
N VAL A 380 -2.41 -4.20 13.61
CA VAL A 380 -2.06 -3.98 12.20
C VAL A 380 -0.75 -3.18 12.17
N TRP A 381 0.19 -3.57 11.35
CA TRP A 381 1.46 -2.88 11.18
C TRP A 381 1.92 -2.93 9.73
N MET A 382 2.80 -2.01 9.33
CA MET A 382 3.22 -1.88 7.93
C MET A 382 4.40 -2.79 7.60
N GLY A 383 4.15 -3.83 6.80
CA GLY A 383 5.18 -4.70 6.23
C GLY A 383 5.83 -4.09 4.98
N GLY A 384 7.01 -4.58 4.58
CA GLY A 384 7.75 -4.16 3.38
C GLY A 384 8.05 -5.31 2.42
N MET A 385 8.43 -4.98 1.17
CA MET A 385 8.75 -5.93 0.11
C MET A 385 10.04 -5.57 -0.66
N TYR A 386 11.05 -5.03 0.00
CA TYR A 386 12.23 -4.42 -0.64
C TYR A 386 11.83 -3.28 -1.57
N ASP A 387 11.07 -2.37 -1.01
CA ASP A 387 10.47 -1.24 -1.70
C ASP A 387 11.51 -0.14 -1.93
N THR A 388 11.31 0.63 -3.01
CA THR A 388 12.00 1.92 -3.19
C THR A 388 11.42 2.98 -2.24
N GLY A 389 11.99 4.18 -2.25
CA GLY A 389 11.48 5.30 -1.47
C GLY A 389 10.02 5.66 -1.77
N ILE A 390 9.50 5.30 -2.94
CA ILE A 390 8.10 5.55 -3.34
C ILE A 390 7.14 4.76 -2.45
N SER A 391 7.22 3.43 -2.46
CA SER A 391 6.35 2.59 -1.62
C SER A 391 6.62 2.77 -0.13
N LYS A 392 7.89 3.00 0.27
CA LYS A 392 8.20 3.26 1.68
C LYS A 392 7.53 4.51 2.22
N ARG A 393 7.40 5.57 1.42
CA ARG A 393 6.65 6.79 1.80
C ARG A 393 5.16 6.52 1.96
N LEU A 394 4.58 5.70 1.10
CA LEU A 394 3.19 5.27 1.22
C LEU A 394 2.97 4.46 2.51
N HIS A 395 3.84 3.47 2.77
CA HIS A 395 3.77 2.65 3.99
C HIS A 395 3.97 3.49 5.25
N ALA A 396 4.99 4.36 5.29
CA ALA A 396 5.24 5.26 6.40
C ALA A 396 4.06 6.21 6.67
N ALA A 397 3.33 6.64 5.63
CA ALA A 397 2.13 7.45 5.79
C ALA A 397 1.00 6.69 6.50
N PHE A 398 0.84 5.38 6.26
CA PHE A 398 -0.14 4.55 6.97
C PHE A 398 0.15 4.42 8.46
N GLU A 399 1.40 4.52 8.90
CA GLU A 399 1.78 4.52 10.32
C GLU A 399 1.29 5.77 11.07
N THR A 400 0.74 6.76 10.36
CA THR A 400 0.08 7.90 10.99
C THR A 400 -1.38 7.65 11.35
N LEU A 401 -1.95 6.53 10.89
CA LEU A 401 -3.35 6.18 11.16
C LEU A 401 -3.53 5.78 12.63
N PRO A 402 -4.59 6.25 13.30
CA PRO A 402 -4.88 5.84 14.68
C PRO A 402 -4.97 4.32 14.80
N GLY A 403 -4.26 3.75 15.78
CA GLY A 403 -4.24 2.31 16.05
C GLY A 403 -3.17 1.53 15.28
N ILE A 404 -2.40 2.17 14.38
CA ILE A 404 -1.19 1.60 13.78
C ILE A 404 0.03 2.15 14.53
N ASP A 405 0.30 1.61 15.69
CA ASP A 405 1.26 2.18 16.65
C ASP A 405 2.65 1.50 16.59
N MET A 406 2.76 0.38 15.90
CA MET A 406 4.00 -0.37 15.81
C MET A 406 4.86 0.12 14.64
N PRO A 407 6.15 0.46 14.84
CA PRO A 407 7.05 0.85 13.76
C PRO A 407 7.11 -0.21 12.66
N GLY A 408 6.85 0.15 11.41
CA GLY A 408 6.80 -0.74 10.26
C GLY A 408 8.17 -1.05 9.65
N ASP A 409 8.17 -1.88 8.60
CA ASP A 409 9.37 -2.19 7.81
C ASP A 409 9.74 -1.06 6.84
N VAL A 410 9.65 0.17 7.31
CA VAL A 410 9.92 1.41 6.56
C VAL A 410 11.34 1.94 6.78
N GLY A 411 12.27 1.07 7.15
CA GLY A 411 13.68 1.41 7.31
C GLY A 411 14.32 1.99 6.04
N ALA A 412 15.49 2.64 6.19
CA ALA A 412 16.17 3.35 5.10
C ALA A 412 16.42 2.45 3.87
N THR A 413 16.14 2.98 2.67
CA THR A 413 16.40 2.29 1.39
C THR A 413 17.88 1.99 1.19
N ALA A 414 18.77 2.87 1.66
CA ALA A 414 20.23 2.69 1.62
C ALA A 414 20.75 1.43 2.35
N ARG A 415 19.92 0.78 3.17
CA ARG A 415 20.25 -0.54 3.73
C ARG A 415 20.27 -1.66 2.69
N TYR A 416 19.56 -1.45 1.59
CA TYR A 416 19.38 -2.44 0.53
C TYR A 416 19.93 -1.97 -0.82
N PHE A 417 19.77 -0.69 -1.15
CA PHE A 417 20.04 -0.15 -2.48
C PHE A 417 21.10 0.94 -2.43
N PRO A 418 22.13 0.88 -3.30
CA PRO A 418 23.10 1.97 -3.43
C PRO A 418 22.50 3.20 -4.16
N THR A 419 21.46 3.00 -4.97
CA THR A 419 20.81 4.05 -5.76
C THR A 419 19.41 4.33 -5.20
N GLU A 420 19.12 5.60 -4.89
CA GLU A 420 17.79 6.08 -4.52
C GLU A 420 17.19 6.85 -5.70
N ILE A 421 15.97 6.52 -6.09
CA ILE A 421 15.29 7.11 -7.25
C ILE A 421 14.31 8.23 -6.90
N CYS A 422 14.17 8.55 -5.63
CA CYS A 422 13.32 9.65 -5.15
C CYS A 422 14.11 10.93 -4.93
N ASP A 423 13.52 12.07 -5.32
CA ASP A 423 13.97 13.41 -4.95
C ASP A 423 12.89 14.10 -4.08
N PRO A 424 13.16 14.42 -2.82
CA PRO A 424 14.37 14.09 -2.06
C PRO A 424 14.47 12.59 -1.76
N ALA A 425 15.69 12.13 -1.52
CA ALA A 425 15.98 10.74 -1.11
C ALA A 425 15.12 10.33 0.11
N TYR A 426 14.80 9.02 0.17
CA TYR A 426 14.12 8.46 1.34
C TYR A 426 15.14 8.19 2.44
N GLU A 427 15.01 8.92 3.54
CA GLU A 427 15.94 8.87 4.66
C GLU A 427 15.26 8.52 5.98
N VAL A 428 16.00 7.78 6.82
CA VAL A 428 15.65 7.54 8.21
C VAL A 428 16.76 8.13 9.08
N ALA A 429 16.41 9.14 9.86
CA ALA A 429 17.34 9.84 10.73
C ALA A 429 16.95 9.62 12.20
N GLY A 430 17.88 9.03 12.99
CA GLY A 430 17.60 8.69 14.38
C GLY A 430 16.38 7.79 14.56
N GLY A 431 16.20 6.81 13.66
CA GLY A 431 15.06 5.89 13.68
C GLY A 431 13.72 6.50 13.21
N LEU A 432 13.70 7.73 12.72
CA LEU A 432 12.49 8.44 12.30
C LEU A 432 12.48 8.74 10.81
N VAL A 433 11.34 8.53 10.17
CA VAL A 433 11.02 8.96 8.80
C VAL A 433 10.30 10.29 8.83
N LYS A 434 10.71 11.22 7.97
CA LYS A 434 9.99 12.46 7.70
C LYS A 434 9.19 12.31 6.42
N LEU A 435 7.85 12.33 6.54
CA LEU A 435 6.93 12.03 5.45
C LEU A 435 6.97 13.07 4.33
N ASN A 436 6.90 14.36 4.68
CA ASN A 436 6.93 15.45 3.71
C ASN A 436 8.07 16.40 4.03
N PRO A 437 9.27 16.20 3.46
CA PRO A 437 10.41 17.09 3.68
C PRO A 437 10.18 18.48 3.10
N LYS A 438 11.03 19.45 3.51
CA LYS A 438 10.92 20.84 3.04
C LYS A 438 10.98 20.90 1.50
N GLY A 439 10.04 21.61 0.89
CA GLY A 439 9.91 21.71 -0.57
C GLY A 439 8.91 20.70 -1.18
N HIS A 440 8.69 19.54 -0.56
CA HIS A 440 7.81 18.46 -1.06
C HIS A 440 6.64 18.24 -0.09
N ARG A 441 5.72 19.22 -0.03
CA ARG A 441 4.66 19.26 0.99
C ARG A 441 3.40 18.47 0.63
N HIS A 442 3.24 18.08 -0.64
CA HIS A 442 2.02 17.49 -1.18
C HIS A 442 2.28 16.06 -1.65
N GLY A 443 1.21 15.29 -1.83
CA GLY A 443 1.31 13.88 -2.23
C GLY A 443 2.15 13.06 -1.25
N ILE A 444 2.90 12.09 -1.76
CA ILE A 444 3.79 11.23 -0.97
C ILE A 444 5.09 11.93 -0.54
N GLY A 445 5.34 13.16 -0.98
CA GLY A 445 6.47 13.97 -0.54
C GLY A 445 7.76 13.72 -1.30
N CYS A 446 7.69 13.26 -2.55
CA CYS A 446 8.83 13.20 -3.48
C CYS A 446 8.38 13.27 -4.95
N ASP A 447 9.37 13.49 -5.81
CA ASP A 447 9.30 13.30 -7.25
C ASP A 447 10.36 12.27 -7.68
N LEU A 448 10.44 11.92 -8.98
CA LEU A 448 11.48 11.04 -9.49
C LEU A 448 12.79 11.82 -9.68
N ASP A 449 13.88 11.30 -9.12
CA ASP A 449 15.23 11.69 -9.55
C ASP A 449 15.50 11.09 -10.95
N ARG A 450 15.45 11.93 -11.97
CA ARG A 450 15.59 11.51 -13.36
C ARG A 450 17.00 11.00 -13.69
N ALA A 451 18.02 11.49 -13.01
CA ALA A 451 19.39 11.03 -13.20
C ALA A 451 19.58 9.63 -12.60
N ALA A 452 19.17 9.44 -11.35
CA ALA A 452 19.21 8.15 -10.68
C ALA A 452 18.33 7.10 -11.37
N LEU A 453 17.12 7.48 -11.81
CA LEU A 453 16.25 6.60 -12.58
C LEU A 453 16.96 6.09 -13.85
N LYS A 454 17.65 6.95 -14.58
CA LYS A 454 18.36 6.58 -15.82
C LYS A 454 19.44 5.51 -15.59
N GLU A 455 20.09 5.52 -14.44
CA GLU A 455 21.13 4.54 -14.08
C GLU A 455 20.58 3.12 -13.91
N VAL A 456 19.33 3.00 -13.47
CA VAL A 456 18.68 1.70 -13.15
C VAL A 456 17.59 1.31 -14.14
N LEU A 457 17.33 2.14 -15.15
CA LEU A 457 16.24 1.96 -16.10
C LEU A 457 16.55 0.82 -17.09
N VAL A 458 15.62 -0.11 -17.21
CA VAL A 458 15.65 -1.18 -18.22
C VAL A 458 14.88 -0.76 -19.48
N ARG A 459 13.67 -0.24 -19.31
CA ARG A 459 12.81 0.29 -20.39
C ARG A 459 11.72 1.18 -19.84
N SER A 460 11.15 2.01 -20.73
CA SER A 460 9.93 2.78 -20.45
C SER A 460 8.90 2.62 -21.55
N VAL A 461 7.63 2.61 -21.16
CA VAL A 461 6.48 2.60 -22.07
C VAL A 461 5.48 3.65 -21.60
N THR A 462 4.97 4.49 -22.51
CA THR A 462 3.99 5.52 -22.20
C THR A 462 2.67 5.22 -22.90
N ILE A 463 1.58 5.22 -22.12
CA ILE A 463 0.20 5.10 -22.56
C ILE A 463 -0.41 6.50 -22.49
N LYS A 464 -1.06 6.95 -23.57
CA LYS A 464 -1.73 8.26 -23.65
C LYS A 464 -3.22 8.10 -23.89
N GLY A 465 -3.99 9.07 -23.39
CA GLY A 465 -5.41 9.20 -23.63
C GLY A 465 -5.77 9.88 -24.95
#